data_ac5626a75824500918230289d2cbd5e5
#
_entry.id   ac5626a75824500918230289d2cbd5e5
#
_cell.length_a   1.000
_cell.length_b   1.000
_cell.length_c   1.000
_cell.angle_alpha   90.00
_cell.angle_beta   90.00
_cell.angle_gamma   90.00
#
_symmetry.space_group_name_H-M   'P 1'
#
loop_
_entity.id
_entity.type
_entity.pdbx_description
1 polymer ?
#
loop_
_entity_poly.entity_id
_entity_poly.type
_entity_poly.pdbx_seq_one_letter_code
_entity_poly.pdbx_strand_id
1 'polypeptide(L)'
;MKSGIIFSADATNGSSRRLGVSIEISGPFTGNTLELRFPRWVPGSYFIREPIQHMSDLCAEIDGVETRAKRIDVDGVRITGVSAASKVLLTYRVLAAEMTCRANHLDESHVHIMPPYTWMLPTKGIASERLDFTHKIILKKPEKWTTAIQLSGKEGEWFAEGRDEMLDAIIESNSNPMISFEVEGCKQYLKLWDSGGHKIPEEGLNRFIEAMKLVIKEHFALFGVPDWKEYWTVLHLTESGRGGLEHLRSQTSMMPRKCLQEGNEEQWRDLVSLFSHEFLHQWNVKQLRPKNFLNYELQKEVHSNLLWWFEGLTSWLGDIICLRSGAWSEDDWRKDWTRKMKRHTDRNGMAHESLEESSHDAWIHLYRPNSYSREVQISYYLEGEMAIFCLDVELRKRSNGKYGMDDVMSNLYHTYRIGTDRPGISHQEIRKTLVNIPGGRRLGSLLDSLVGERKTPDVHSAFKKLGMELVSEKKTNGAWIGLN
;
A
#
# COMPACT_ATOMS: atom_id res chain seq x y z
N MET A 1 -27.93 -17.77 4.12
CA MET A 1 -26.98 -16.75 3.63
C MET A 1 -27.09 -16.68 2.11
N LYS A 2 -27.16 -15.48 1.53
CA LYS A 2 -27.07 -15.31 0.08
C LYS A 2 -25.68 -15.80 -0.35
N SER A 3 -25.59 -16.72 -1.31
CA SER A 3 -24.32 -17.35 -1.70
C SER A 3 -23.43 -16.36 -2.45
N GLY A 4 -22.30 -15.98 -1.85
CA GLY A 4 -21.23 -15.29 -2.51
C GLY A 4 -20.49 -16.18 -3.53
N ILE A 5 -19.36 -15.68 -4.01
CA ILE A 5 -18.45 -16.40 -4.90
C ILE A 5 -17.45 -17.18 -4.03
N ILE A 6 -17.03 -18.36 -4.48
CA ILE A 6 -15.95 -19.12 -3.86
C ILE A 6 -14.69 -18.92 -4.70
N PHE A 7 -13.65 -18.35 -4.09
CA PHE A 7 -12.34 -18.16 -4.68
C PHE A 7 -11.37 -19.15 -4.05
N SER A 8 -10.66 -19.94 -4.86
CA SER A 8 -9.70 -20.92 -4.34
C SER A 8 -8.34 -20.75 -5.00
N ALA A 9 -7.29 -21.00 -4.22
CA ALA A 9 -5.93 -21.12 -4.70
C ALA A 9 -5.28 -22.41 -4.19
N ASP A 10 -4.47 -23.06 -5.04
CA ASP A 10 -3.72 -24.26 -4.72
C ASP A 10 -2.21 -23.95 -4.84
N ALA A 11 -1.52 -23.91 -3.71
CA ALA A 11 -0.10 -23.64 -3.55
C ALA A 11 0.69 -24.91 -3.13
N THR A 12 0.14 -26.10 -3.29
CA THR A 12 0.78 -27.36 -2.85
C THR A 12 2.01 -27.73 -3.67
N ASN A 13 2.14 -27.21 -4.90
CA ASN A 13 3.29 -27.46 -5.78
C ASN A 13 4.14 -26.20 -5.93
N GLY A 14 4.95 -25.89 -4.91
CA GLY A 14 5.82 -24.71 -4.89
C GLY A 14 6.87 -24.66 -5.99
N SER A 15 7.44 -25.82 -6.36
CA SER A 15 8.47 -25.91 -7.40
C SER A 15 7.99 -25.49 -8.80
N SER A 16 6.68 -25.59 -9.06
CA SER A 16 6.09 -25.14 -10.32
C SER A 16 6.01 -23.63 -10.47
N ARG A 17 6.10 -22.88 -9.37
CA ARG A 17 5.82 -21.42 -9.31
C ARG A 17 4.50 -21.02 -9.94
N ARG A 18 3.51 -21.92 -9.96
CA ARG A 18 2.18 -21.70 -10.54
C ARG A 18 1.11 -22.03 -9.53
N LEU A 19 0.31 -21.04 -9.19
CA LEU A 19 -0.91 -21.24 -8.40
C LEU A 19 -1.98 -21.91 -9.24
N GLY A 20 -2.56 -22.99 -8.75
CA GLY A 20 -3.83 -23.50 -9.27
C GLY A 20 -4.96 -22.61 -8.76
N VAL A 21 -5.82 -22.13 -9.64
CA VAL A 21 -6.89 -21.18 -9.28
C VAL A 21 -8.24 -21.75 -9.70
N SER A 22 -9.24 -21.62 -8.83
CA SER A 22 -10.63 -21.86 -9.19
C SER A 22 -11.56 -20.78 -8.67
N ILE A 23 -12.61 -20.49 -9.45
CA ILE A 23 -13.69 -19.56 -9.10
C ILE A 23 -15.01 -20.27 -9.33
N GLU A 24 -15.80 -20.46 -8.26
CA GLU A 24 -17.13 -21.04 -8.34
C GLU A 24 -18.20 -19.97 -8.16
N ILE A 25 -19.11 -19.89 -9.13
CA ILE A 25 -20.21 -18.92 -9.14
C ILE A 25 -21.53 -19.69 -9.36
N SER A 26 -22.40 -19.65 -8.36
CA SER A 26 -23.75 -20.18 -8.50
C SER A 26 -24.72 -19.07 -8.95
N GLY A 27 -25.74 -19.39 -9.71
CA GLY A 27 -26.77 -18.45 -10.12
C GLY A 27 -27.43 -17.69 -8.94
N PRO A 28 -28.33 -16.74 -9.19
CA PRO A 28 -28.95 -16.46 -10.49
C PRO A 28 -28.04 -15.66 -11.42
N PHE A 29 -27.99 -16.08 -12.69
CA PHE A 29 -27.34 -15.32 -13.75
C PHE A 29 -28.37 -14.47 -14.52
N THR A 30 -27.90 -13.30 -15.01
CA THR A 30 -28.70 -12.37 -15.81
C THR A 30 -28.38 -12.57 -17.30
N GLY A 31 -29.17 -13.39 -18.00
CA GLY A 31 -28.92 -13.73 -19.39
C GLY A 31 -28.11 -15.01 -19.56
N ASN A 32 -27.54 -15.21 -20.75
CA ASN A 32 -26.85 -16.46 -21.16
C ASN A 32 -25.32 -16.32 -21.24
N THR A 33 -24.78 -15.22 -20.75
CA THR A 33 -23.33 -14.88 -20.84
C THR A 33 -22.81 -14.39 -19.51
N LEU A 34 -21.66 -14.93 -19.09
CA LEU A 34 -20.88 -14.47 -17.94
C LEU A 34 -19.55 -13.94 -18.44
N GLU A 35 -19.20 -12.72 -18.04
CA GLU A 35 -17.86 -12.16 -18.26
C GLU A 35 -17.15 -11.95 -16.93
N LEU A 36 -15.88 -12.39 -16.89
CA LEU A 36 -14.98 -12.18 -15.75
C LEU A 36 -13.76 -11.41 -16.22
N ARG A 37 -13.24 -10.54 -15.35
CA ARG A 37 -12.05 -9.72 -15.64
C ARG A 37 -11.07 -9.74 -14.47
N PHE A 38 -9.78 -9.72 -14.78
CA PHE A 38 -8.77 -9.38 -13.78
C PHE A 38 -8.84 -7.89 -13.45
N PRO A 39 -8.66 -7.51 -12.18
CA PRO A 39 -8.18 -6.18 -11.85
C PRO A 39 -6.86 -5.91 -12.58
N ARG A 40 -6.66 -4.69 -13.10
CA ARG A 40 -5.42 -4.31 -13.80
C ARG A 40 -4.44 -3.56 -12.91
N TRP A 41 -4.86 -3.18 -11.72
CA TRP A 41 -4.03 -2.52 -10.71
C TRP A 41 -4.48 -2.88 -9.30
N VAL A 42 -3.67 -2.53 -8.32
CA VAL A 42 -3.92 -2.74 -6.89
C VAL A 42 -4.00 -1.37 -6.21
N PRO A 43 -5.02 -1.08 -5.39
CA PRO A 43 -5.02 0.11 -4.55
C PRO A 43 -3.74 0.23 -3.73
N GLY A 44 -3.11 1.43 -3.74
CA GLY A 44 -1.78 1.65 -3.19
C GLY A 44 -0.63 1.51 -4.18
N SER A 45 -0.89 0.95 -5.38
CA SER A 45 0.13 0.79 -6.43
C SER A 45 -0.35 1.35 -7.75
N TYR A 46 0.00 2.58 -8.06
CA TYR A 46 -0.46 3.36 -9.22
C TYR A 46 0.25 2.95 -10.52
N PHE A 47 0.09 1.68 -10.89
CA PHE A 47 0.70 1.10 -12.07
C PHE A 47 -0.23 0.06 -12.70
N ILE A 48 -0.54 0.22 -13.99
CA ILE A 48 -1.29 -0.78 -14.74
C ILE A 48 -0.41 -1.99 -15.00
N ARG A 49 -0.88 -3.14 -14.53
CA ARG A 49 -0.32 -4.46 -14.79
C ARG A 49 -1.39 -5.30 -15.50
N GLU A 50 -0.96 -6.24 -16.31
CA GLU A 50 -1.84 -7.17 -17.00
C GLU A 50 -1.71 -8.59 -16.39
N PRO A 51 -2.37 -8.90 -15.26
CA PRO A 51 -2.23 -10.20 -14.57
C PRO A 51 -2.53 -11.40 -15.49
N ILE A 52 -3.41 -11.21 -16.43
CA ILE A 52 -3.80 -12.25 -17.40
C ILE A 52 -2.64 -12.73 -18.29
N GLN A 53 -1.55 -11.98 -18.42
CA GLN A 53 -0.33 -12.43 -19.11
C GLN A 53 0.31 -13.65 -18.44
N HIS A 54 0.08 -13.80 -17.13
CA HIS A 54 0.57 -14.89 -16.30
C HIS A 54 -0.37 -16.08 -16.24
N MET A 55 -1.54 -15.98 -16.88
CA MET A 55 -2.57 -17.04 -16.87
C MET A 55 -2.29 -18.10 -17.91
N SER A 56 -2.45 -19.38 -17.52
CA SER A 56 -2.43 -20.55 -18.41
C SER A 56 -3.55 -21.54 -18.04
N ASP A 57 -3.74 -22.55 -18.88
CA ASP A 57 -4.61 -23.70 -18.62
C ASP A 57 -6.07 -23.31 -18.28
N LEU A 58 -6.60 -22.31 -19.00
CA LEU A 58 -7.95 -21.81 -18.79
C LEU A 58 -9.00 -22.87 -19.23
N CYS A 59 -9.83 -23.29 -18.27
CA CYS A 59 -10.95 -24.19 -18.48
C CYS A 59 -12.20 -23.65 -17.77
N ALA A 60 -13.38 -23.96 -18.30
CA ALA A 60 -14.66 -23.63 -17.69
C ALA A 60 -15.62 -24.79 -17.75
N GLU A 61 -16.49 -24.88 -16.74
CA GLU A 61 -17.58 -25.84 -16.68
C GLU A 61 -18.89 -25.13 -16.34
N ILE A 62 -19.99 -25.58 -16.96
CA ILE A 62 -21.35 -25.19 -16.58
C ILE A 62 -22.05 -26.46 -16.13
N ASP A 63 -22.49 -26.49 -14.87
CA ASP A 63 -23.21 -27.65 -14.28
C ASP A 63 -22.42 -28.98 -14.41
N GLY A 64 -21.07 -28.89 -14.32
CA GLY A 64 -20.15 -30.02 -14.43
C GLY A 64 -19.83 -30.46 -15.87
N VAL A 65 -20.31 -29.72 -16.85
CA VAL A 65 -20.03 -30.00 -18.28
C VAL A 65 -19.01 -28.97 -18.77
N GLU A 66 -17.89 -29.47 -19.31
CA GLU A 66 -16.85 -28.60 -19.89
C GLU A 66 -17.44 -27.73 -21.01
N THR A 67 -17.08 -26.45 -20.96
CA THR A 67 -17.48 -25.42 -21.91
C THR A 67 -16.34 -24.53 -22.30
N ARG A 68 -16.49 -23.78 -23.39
CA ARG A 68 -15.46 -22.89 -23.87
C ARG A 68 -15.47 -21.56 -23.11
N ALA A 69 -14.40 -21.26 -22.41
CA ALA A 69 -14.07 -19.90 -21.97
C ALA A 69 -13.23 -19.16 -23.03
N LYS A 70 -13.71 -18.04 -23.54
CA LYS A 70 -13.06 -17.27 -24.61
C LYS A 70 -12.46 -15.98 -24.07
N ARG A 71 -11.17 -15.72 -24.38
CA ARG A 71 -10.56 -14.41 -24.19
C ARG A 71 -11.30 -13.38 -25.04
N ILE A 72 -11.61 -12.21 -24.46
CA ILE A 72 -12.33 -11.12 -25.13
C ILE A 72 -11.46 -9.89 -25.37
N ASP A 73 -10.52 -9.65 -24.49
CA ASP A 73 -9.54 -8.55 -24.57
C ASP A 73 -8.33 -8.82 -23.63
N VAL A 74 -7.63 -7.76 -23.23
CA VAL A 74 -6.39 -7.84 -22.43
C VAL A 74 -6.59 -8.24 -20.96
N ASP A 75 -7.81 -8.26 -20.45
CA ASP A 75 -8.09 -8.55 -19.03
C ASP A 75 -9.29 -9.47 -18.81
N GLY A 76 -10.05 -9.82 -19.89
CA GLY A 76 -11.36 -10.43 -19.81
C GLY A 76 -11.50 -11.80 -20.45
N VAL A 77 -12.42 -12.57 -19.86
CA VAL A 77 -12.87 -13.89 -20.31
C VAL A 77 -14.40 -13.93 -20.37
N ARG A 78 -14.97 -14.60 -21.39
CA ARG A 78 -16.41 -14.80 -21.57
C ARG A 78 -16.75 -16.28 -21.63
N ILE A 79 -17.81 -16.64 -20.91
CA ILE A 79 -18.45 -17.95 -20.91
C ILE A 79 -19.87 -17.75 -21.42
N THR A 80 -20.32 -18.56 -22.38
CA THR A 80 -21.69 -18.51 -22.94
C THR A 80 -22.43 -19.80 -22.60
N GLY A 81 -23.77 -19.74 -22.59
CA GLY A 81 -24.63 -20.88 -22.30
C GLY A 81 -25.04 -20.98 -20.82
N VAL A 82 -24.79 -19.98 -20.00
CA VAL A 82 -25.28 -19.94 -18.61
C VAL A 82 -26.79 -19.72 -18.59
N SER A 83 -27.48 -20.33 -17.64
CA SER A 83 -28.89 -20.13 -17.33
C SER A 83 -29.03 -19.57 -15.90
N ALA A 84 -30.22 -19.10 -15.55
CA ALA A 84 -30.45 -18.52 -14.21
C ALA A 84 -30.08 -19.49 -13.06
N ALA A 85 -30.23 -20.80 -13.24
CA ALA A 85 -29.96 -21.80 -12.22
C ALA A 85 -28.58 -22.46 -12.30
N SER A 86 -27.75 -22.09 -13.29
CA SER A 86 -26.45 -22.74 -13.52
C SER A 86 -25.46 -22.53 -12.35
N LYS A 87 -24.54 -23.49 -12.26
CA LYS A 87 -23.30 -23.36 -11.48
C LYS A 87 -22.11 -23.31 -12.44
N VAL A 88 -21.30 -22.28 -12.36
CA VAL A 88 -20.10 -22.11 -13.19
C VAL A 88 -18.86 -22.37 -12.36
N LEU A 89 -17.96 -23.20 -12.87
CA LEU A 89 -16.60 -23.36 -12.35
C LEU A 89 -15.63 -22.85 -13.42
N LEU A 90 -14.80 -21.88 -13.07
CA LEU A 90 -13.68 -21.42 -13.89
C LEU A 90 -12.39 -21.86 -13.22
N THR A 91 -11.48 -22.50 -13.97
CA THR A 91 -10.17 -22.92 -13.49
C THR A 91 -9.06 -22.42 -14.41
N TYR A 92 -7.93 -22.10 -13.85
CA TYR A 92 -6.70 -21.68 -14.57
C TYR A 92 -5.49 -21.78 -13.66
N ARG A 93 -4.31 -21.53 -14.20
CA ARG A 93 -3.08 -21.35 -13.43
C ARG A 93 -2.54 -19.95 -13.58
N VAL A 94 -1.93 -19.44 -12.53
CA VAL A 94 -1.25 -18.13 -12.52
C VAL A 94 0.21 -18.33 -12.15
N LEU A 95 1.12 -17.81 -12.99
CA LEU A 95 2.54 -17.75 -12.64
C LEU A 95 2.73 -16.80 -11.45
N ALA A 96 3.40 -17.27 -10.42
CA ALA A 96 3.67 -16.59 -9.16
C ALA A 96 5.19 -16.58 -8.90
N ALA A 97 5.92 -15.83 -9.71
CA ALA A 97 7.38 -15.81 -9.71
C ALA A 97 7.98 -14.41 -9.45
N GLU A 98 7.15 -13.38 -9.28
CA GLU A 98 7.62 -12.03 -9.05
C GLU A 98 7.93 -11.78 -7.56
N MET A 99 9.18 -11.45 -7.26
CA MET A 99 9.64 -11.10 -5.91
C MET A 99 9.33 -9.63 -5.60
N THR A 100 8.10 -9.36 -5.23
CA THR A 100 7.63 -8.02 -4.83
C THR A 100 6.43 -8.13 -3.89
N CYS A 101 6.24 -7.15 -3.01
CA CYS A 101 5.04 -7.05 -2.15
C CYS A 101 3.75 -6.73 -2.93
N ARG A 102 3.80 -6.60 -4.26
CA ARG A 102 2.69 -6.17 -5.12
C ARG A 102 2.23 -7.22 -6.13
N ALA A 103 2.81 -8.42 -6.10
CA ALA A 103 2.48 -9.51 -7.02
C ALA A 103 2.53 -10.86 -6.32
N ASN A 104 2.11 -11.93 -7.01
CA ASN A 104 2.16 -13.27 -6.47
C ASN A 104 3.57 -13.83 -6.47
N HIS A 105 3.95 -14.49 -5.39
CA HIS A 105 5.15 -15.31 -5.33
C HIS A 105 4.87 -16.67 -4.67
N LEU A 106 5.35 -17.73 -5.28
CA LEU A 106 5.23 -19.09 -4.79
C LEU A 106 6.56 -19.82 -5.00
N ASP A 107 7.06 -20.45 -3.95
CA ASP A 107 8.15 -21.44 -4.03
C ASP A 107 7.92 -22.57 -3.02
N GLU A 108 8.93 -23.41 -2.80
CA GLU A 108 8.84 -24.54 -1.87
C GLU A 108 8.81 -24.10 -0.39
N SER A 109 9.09 -22.85 -0.09
CA SER A 109 9.20 -22.30 1.27
C SER A 109 8.03 -21.41 1.68
N HIS A 110 7.33 -20.80 0.72
CA HIS A 110 6.18 -19.91 1.01
C HIS A 110 5.24 -19.70 -0.19
N VAL A 111 4.10 -19.09 0.11
CA VAL A 111 3.23 -18.48 -0.88
C VAL A 111 2.80 -17.09 -0.40
N HIS A 112 2.99 -16.10 -1.27
CA HIS A 112 2.38 -14.77 -1.18
C HIS A 112 1.36 -14.62 -2.30
N ILE A 113 0.09 -14.40 -1.95
CA ILE A 113 -1.01 -14.22 -2.90
C ILE A 113 -1.49 -12.79 -2.83
N MET A 114 -1.48 -12.13 -3.97
CA MET A 114 -2.11 -10.83 -4.21
C MET A 114 -3.47 -11.08 -4.91
N PRO A 115 -4.60 -10.96 -4.22
CA PRO A 115 -5.92 -11.30 -4.76
C PRO A 115 -6.24 -10.65 -6.10
N PRO A 116 -5.95 -9.35 -6.36
CA PRO A 116 -6.18 -8.72 -7.65
C PRO A 116 -5.42 -9.37 -8.81
N TYR A 117 -4.32 -10.08 -8.55
CA TYR A 117 -3.53 -10.76 -9.58
C TYR A 117 -3.75 -12.26 -9.59
N THR A 118 -4.68 -12.75 -8.77
CA THR A 118 -5.00 -14.17 -8.65
C THR A 118 -6.39 -14.49 -9.18
N TRP A 119 -7.38 -13.65 -8.84
CA TRP A 119 -8.77 -13.96 -9.12
C TRP A 119 -9.43 -12.94 -10.04
N MET A 120 -10.06 -13.45 -11.09
CA MET A 120 -10.97 -12.68 -11.93
C MET A 120 -12.28 -12.40 -11.19
N LEU A 121 -12.86 -11.24 -11.45
CA LEU A 121 -14.15 -10.84 -10.92
C LEU A 121 -15.21 -10.84 -12.02
N PRO A 122 -16.44 -11.29 -11.76
CA PRO A 122 -17.53 -11.16 -12.70
C PRO A 122 -17.89 -9.68 -12.88
N THR A 123 -17.97 -9.26 -14.15
CA THR A 123 -18.32 -7.89 -14.55
C THR A 123 -19.61 -7.81 -15.35
N LYS A 124 -20.09 -8.98 -15.84
CA LYS A 124 -21.37 -9.11 -16.55
C LYS A 124 -21.94 -10.49 -16.33
N GLY A 125 -23.27 -10.59 -16.36
CA GLY A 125 -23.99 -11.87 -16.22
C GLY A 125 -24.41 -12.20 -14.80
N ILE A 126 -24.05 -11.38 -13.81
CA ILE A 126 -24.59 -11.42 -12.44
C ILE A 126 -25.07 -10.01 -12.05
N ALA A 127 -25.92 -9.92 -11.04
CA ALA A 127 -26.28 -8.66 -10.44
C ALA A 127 -25.08 -8.07 -9.68
N SER A 128 -24.82 -6.76 -9.80
CA SER A 128 -23.63 -6.09 -9.24
C SER A 128 -23.56 -6.19 -7.72
N GLU A 129 -24.71 -6.12 -7.04
CA GLU A 129 -24.80 -6.26 -5.58
C GLU A 129 -24.32 -7.61 -5.05
N ARG A 130 -24.14 -8.61 -5.90
CA ARG A 130 -23.57 -9.90 -5.51
C ARG A 130 -22.08 -9.83 -5.18
N LEU A 131 -21.40 -8.81 -5.66
CA LEU A 131 -20.00 -8.53 -5.30
C LEU A 131 -19.88 -8.02 -3.86
N ASP A 132 -20.98 -7.55 -3.28
CA ASP A 132 -21.04 -7.09 -1.88
C ASP A 132 -21.45 -8.19 -0.89
N PHE A 133 -21.71 -9.44 -1.40
CA PHE A 133 -22.00 -10.58 -0.54
C PHE A 133 -20.71 -11.13 0.06
N THR A 134 -20.84 -11.84 1.19
CA THR A 134 -19.72 -12.56 1.79
C THR A 134 -19.16 -13.60 0.83
N HIS A 135 -17.90 -13.47 0.44
CA HIS A 135 -17.16 -14.40 -0.40
C HIS A 135 -16.37 -15.39 0.45
N LYS A 136 -16.26 -16.62 -0.04
CA LYS A 136 -15.42 -17.64 0.60
C LYS A 136 -14.07 -17.72 -0.12
N ILE A 137 -12.98 -17.73 0.66
CA ILE A 137 -11.61 -17.91 0.17
C ILE A 137 -11.07 -19.23 0.70
N ILE A 138 -10.52 -20.06 -0.20
CA ILE A 138 -9.94 -21.36 0.13
C ILE A 138 -8.50 -21.38 -0.34
N LEU A 139 -7.57 -21.73 0.56
CA LEU A 139 -6.16 -21.95 0.24
C LEU A 139 -5.77 -23.40 0.55
N LYS A 140 -5.38 -24.14 -0.47
CA LYS A 140 -4.67 -25.41 -0.34
C LYS A 140 -3.17 -25.14 -0.31
N LYS A 141 -2.50 -25.67 0.68
CA LYS A 141 -1.08 -25.42 0.96
C LYS A 141 -0.48 -26.61 1.74
N PRO A 142 0.86 -26.70 1.88
CA PRO A 142 1.47 -27.68 2.78
C PRO A 142 0.93 -27.57 4.21
N GLU A 143 0.64 -28.68 4.87
CA GLU A 143 0.01 -28.74 6.21
C GLU A 143 0.79 -27.98 7.29
N LYS A 144 2.12 -27.97 7.20
CA LYS A 144 3.00 -27.31 8.18
C LYS A 144 3.00 -25.78 8.08
N TRP A 145 2.42 -25.22 7.02
CA TRP A 145 2.39 -23.78 6.83
C TRP A 145 1.22 -23.16 7.59
N THR A 146 1.47 -22.01 8.19
CA THR A 146 0.45 -21.17 8.82
C THR A 146 0.28 -19.88 8.02
N THR A 147 -0.93 -19.36 7.97
CA THR A 147 -1.29 -18.24 7.09
C THR A 147 -1.50 -16.95 7.88
N ALA A 148 -0.85 -15.87 7.44
CA ALA A 148 -1.19 -14.51 7.83
C ALA A 148 -2.26 -14.00 6.87
N ILE A 149 -3.41 -13.60 7.43
CA ILE A 149 -4.57 -13.08 6.70
C ILE A 149 -5.48 -12.33 7.68
N GLN A 150 -5.95 -11.15 7.31
CA GLN A 150 -6.81 -10.33 8.18
C GLN A 150 -8.30 -10.68 8.08
N LEU A 151 -8.67 -11.68 7.31
CA LEU A 151 -10.05 -12.11 7.13
C LEU A 151 -10.51 -13.05 8.25
N SER A 152 -11.79 -13.05 8.55
CA SER A 152 -12.39 -13.98 9.50
C SER A 152 -12.46 -15.41 8.92
N GLY A 153 -12.25 -16.42 9.76
CA GLY A 153 -12.33 -17.80 9.32
C GLY A 153 -11.47 -18.76 10.13
N LYS A 154 -11.08 -19.85 9.49
CA LYS A 154 -10.14 -20.84 10.03
C LYS A 154 -9.06 -21.14 9.02
N GLU A 155 -7.95 -21.70 9.44
CA GLU A 155 -6.84 -22.09 8.56
C GLU A 155 -7.32 -22.89 7.35
N GLY A 156 -7.01 -22.38 6.15
CA GLY A 156 -7.43 -22.92 4.86
C GLY A 156 -8.78 -22.42 4.34
N GLU A 157 -9.62 -21.78 5.16
CA GLU A 157 -10.91 -21.24 4.77
C GLU A 157 -11.22 -19.91 5.46
N TRP A 158 -11.41 -18.84 4.69
CA TRP A 158 -11.75 -17.51 5.20
C TRP A 158 -12.92 -16.89 4.46
N PHE A 159 -13.44 -15.81 5.02
CA PHE A 159 -14.59 -15.09 4.51
C PHE A 159 -14.27 -13.60 4.40
N ALA A 160 -14.57 -13.01 3.25
CA ALA A 160 -14.47 -11.57 3.01
C ALA A 160 -15.86 -10.98 2.85
N GLU A 161 -16.12 -9.86 3.53
CA GLU A 161 -17.38 -9.12 3.44
C GLU A 161 -17.36 -8.23 2.20
N GLY A 162 -17.60 -8.85 1.04
CA GLY A 162 -17.63 -8.21 -0.25
C GLY A 162 -16.31 -8.21 -1.01
N ARG A 163 -16.39 -7.68 -2.23
CA ARG A 163 -15.31 -7.59 -3.21
C ARG A 163 -14.07 -6.84 -2.68
N ASP A 164 -14.32 -5.69 -2.07
CA ASP A 164 -13.21 -4.79 -1.71
C ASP A 164 -12.37 -5.37 -0.57
N GLU A 165 -13.00 -6.01 0.42
CA GLU A 165 -12.26 -6.72 1.48
C GLU A 165 -11.51 -7.94 0.92
N MET A 166 -12.12 -8.67 -0.02
CA MET A 166 -11.46 -9.80 -0.68
C MET A 166 -10.23 -9.37 -1.48
N LEU A 167 -10.33 -8.29 -2.26
CA LEU A 167 -9.21 -7.79 -3.07
C LEU A 167 -8.11 -7.16 -2.23
N ASP A 168 -8.45 -6.61 -1.07
CA ASP A 168 -7.50 -5.96 -0.15
C ASP A 168 -6.90 -6.94 0.88
N ALA A 169 -7.21 -8.23 0.79
CA ALA A 169 -6.65 -9.24 1.68
C ALA A 169 -5.16 -9.49 1.38
N ILE A 170 -4.33 -9.58 2.43
CA ILE A 170 -3.02 -10.23 2.32
C ILE A 170 -3.20 -11.72 2.53
N ILE A 171 -2.45 -12.54 1.81
CA ILE A 171 -2.38 -13.98 2.06
C ILE A 171 -0.92 -14.38 1.97
N GLU A 172 -0.31 -14.58 3.12
CA GLU A 172 1.07 -15.06 3.23
C GLU A 172 1.09 -16.35 4.03
N SER A 173 1.60 -17.42 3.45
CA SER A 173 1.68 -18.71 4.12
C SER A 173 3.06 -19.34 3.99
N ASN A 174 3.64 -19.75 5.12
CA ASN A 174 4.93 -20.39 5.20
C ASN A 174 5.08 -21.15 6.53
N SER A 175 6.18 -21.86 6.73
CA SER A 175 6.44 -22.67 7.95
C SER A 175 6.95 -21.86 9.14
N ASN A 176 7.34 -20.58 8.97
CA ASN A 176 7.81 -19.78 10.09
C ASN A 176 6.66 -19.54 11.09
N PRO A 177 6.96 -19.44 12.38
CA PRO A 177 5.94 -19.20 13.39
C PRO A 177 5.25 -17.84 13.20
N MET A 178 3.98 -17.77 13.56
CA MET A 178 3.26 -16.52 13.71
C MET A 178 3.67 -15.88 15.03
N ILE A 179 4.22 -14.68 14.98
CA ILE A 179 4.55 -13.90 16.16
C ILE A 179 3.35 -13.02 16.49
N SER A 180 3.00 -12.89 17.76
CA SER A 180 1.95 -11.98 18.18
C SER A 180 2.29 -11.25 19.46
N PHE A 181 1.84 -10.01 19.54
CA PHE A 181 1.91 -9.15 20.72
C PHE A 181 0.70 -8.21 20.74
N GLU A 182 0.53 -7.45 21.81
CA GLU A 182 -0.61 -6.56 21.97
C GLU A 182 -0.16 -5.14 22.26
N VAL A 183 -0.87 -4.15 21.71
CA VAL A 183 -0.71 -2.73 22.00
C VAL A 183 -2.10 -2.13 22.24
N GLU A 184 -2.35 -1.64 23.45
CA GLU A 184 -3.59 -0.97 23.84
C GLU A 184 -4.88 -1.75 23.50
N GLY A 185 -4.86 -3.08 23.70
CA GLY A 185 -5.99 -3.97 23.44
C GLY A 185 -6.17 -4.34 21.96
N CYS A 186 -5.24 -3.94 21.09
CA CYS A 186 -5.19 -4.34 19.70
C CYS A 186 -4.07 -5.37 19.48
N LYS A 187 -4.44 -6.57 19.04
CA LYS A 187 -3.51 -7.66 18.79
C LYS A 187 -2.78 -7.44 17.46
N GLN A 188 -1.48 -7.58 17.51
CA GLN A 188 -0.58 -7.45 16.37
C GLN A 188 -0.06 -8.83 16.00
N TYR A 189 -0.06 -9.12 14.70
CA TYR A 189 0.53 -10.34 14.16
C TYR A 189 1.67 -9.97 13.22
N LEU A 190 2.78 -10.69 13.33
CA LEU A 190 3.95 -10.53 12.45
C LEU A 190 4.30 -11.88 11.83
N LYS A 191 4.29 -11.94 10.52
CA LYS A 191 4.68 -13.09 9.71
C LYS A 191 5.92 -12.73 8.90
N LEU A 192 6.98 -13.52 9.07
CA LEU A 192 8.24 -13.29 8.36
C LEU A 192 8.50 -14.41 7.35
N TRP A 193 9.14 -14.04 6.27
CA TRP A 193 9.73 -14.98 5.31
C TRP A 193 11.09 -14.45 4.83
N ASP A 194 12.10 -15.32 4.73
CA ASP A 194 13.43 -14.99 4.18
C ASP A 194 13.64 -15.74 2.87
N SER A 195 13.87 -15.02 1.77
CA SER A 195 14.00 -15.57 0.42
C SER A 195 15.21 -16.51 0.23
N GLY A 196 16.20 -16.43 1.12
CA GLY A 196 17.37 -17.30 1.12
C GLY A 196 17.30 -18.44 2.14
N GLY A 197 16.19 -18.54 2.90
CA GLY A 197 16.05 -19.54 3.96
C GLY A 197 16.99 -19.32 5.15
N HIS A 198 17.49 -18.09 5.35
CA HIS A 198 18.39 -17.79 6.46
C HIS A 198 17.61 -17.69 7.77
N LYS A 199 18.29 -18.07 8.86
CA LYS A 199 17.74 -17.87 10.20
C LYS A 199 17.62 -16.37 10.49
N ILE A 200 16.45 -15.94 10.92
CA ILE A 200 16.20 -14.55 11.32
C ILE A 200 16.92 -14.30 12.66
N PRO A 201 17.73 -13.22 12.76
CA PRO A 201 18.42 -12.86 14.00
C PRO A 201 17.40 -12.52 15.10
N GLU A 202 17.45 -13.22 16.21
CA GLU A 202 16.49 -13.08 17.32
C GLU A 202 16.57 -11.69 17.96
N GLU A 203 17.79 -11.18 18.14
CA GLU A 203 18.01 -9.85 18.72
C GLU A 203 17.44 -8.74 17.83
N GLY A 204 17.72 -8.77 16.52
CA GLY A 204 17.14 -7.81 15.57
C GLY A 204 15.64 -7.90 15.47
N LEU A 205 15.08 -9.11 15.54
CA LEU A 205 13.64 -9.33 15.55
C LEU A 205 12.99 -8.76 16.82
N ASN A 206 13.56 -9.02 17.99
CA ASN A 206 13.06 -8.46 19.25
C ASN A 206 13.14 -6.93 19.26
N ARG A 207 14.25 -6.36 18.77
CA ARG A 207 14.40 -4.92 18.58
C ARG A 207 13.31 -4.35 17.69
N PHE A 208 12.95 -5.05 16.60
CA PHE A 208 11.90 -4.61 15.70
C PHE A 208 10.51 -4.68 16.35
N ILE A 209 10.20 -5.73 17.09
CA ILE A 209 8.92 -5.85 17.82
C ILE A 209 8.76 -4.70 18.83
N GLU A 210 9.82 -4.36 19.56
CA GLU A 210 9.77 -3.22 20.51
C GLU A 210 9.58 -1.89 19.77
N ALA A 211 10.26 -1.66 18.65
CA ALA A 211 10.04 -0.49 17.82
C ALA A 211 8.61 -0.42 17.27
N MET A 212 8.04 -1.55 16.81
CA MET A 212 6.64 -1.63 16.38
C MET A 212 5.68 -1.19 17.51
N LYS A 213 5.89 -1.69 18.74
CA LYS A 213 5.04 -1.33 19.89
C LYS A 213 5.05 0.17 20.17
N LEU A 214 6.23 0.79 20.14
CA LEU A 214 6.40 2.23 20.35
C LEU A 214 5.70 3.04 19.24
N VAL A 215 5.94 2.69 17.99
CA VAL A 215 5.36 3.36 16.81
C VAL A 215 3.84 3.22 16.80
N ILE A 216 3.29 2.03 17.02
CA ILE A 216 1.83 1.79 17.08
C ILE A 216 1.17 2.63 18.16
N LYS A 217 1.78 2.68 19.35
CA LYS A 217 1.25 3.47 20.47
C LYS A 217 1.18 4.96 20.13
N GLU A 218 2.19 5.50 19.44
CA GLU A 218 2.20 6.91 19.01
C GLU A 218 1.13 7.18 17.93
N HIS A 219 0.89 6.25 16.99
CA HIS A 219 -0.22 6.35 16.06
C HIS A 219 -1.58 6.38 16.78
N PHE A 220 -1.76 5.51 17.78
CA PHE A 220 -3.00 5.48 18.55
C PHE A 220 -3.18 6.73 19.42
N ALA A 221 -2.09 7.33 19.90
CA ALA A 221 -2.15 8.61 20.60
C ALA A 221 -2.63 9.76 19.68
N LEU A 222 -2.27 9.72 18.40
CA LEU A 222 -2.65 10.75 17.43
C LEU A 222 -4.09 10.58 16.90
N PHE A 223 -4.51 9.35 16.58
CA PHE A 223 -5.78 9.07 15.89
C PHE A 223 -6.85 8.42 16.77
N GLY A 224 -6.49 8.02 17.98
CA GLY A 224 -7.29 7.17 18.87
C GLY A 224 -7.04 5.68 18.61
N VAL A 225 -7.33 4.87 19.63
CA VAL A 225 -7.30 3.40 19.49
C VAL A 225 -8.41 3.00 18.50
N PRO A 226 -8.09 2.25 17.45
CA PRO A 226 -9.07 1.90 16.42
C PRO A 226 -10.10 0.88 16.94
N ASP A 227 -11.25 0.80 16.26
CA ASP A 227 -12.30 -0.17 16.60
C ASP A 227 -11.93 -1.61 16.19
N TRP A 228 -11.02 -1.77 15.20
CA TRP A 228 -10.53 -3.10 14.84
C TRP A 228 -9.57 -3.65 15.91
N LYS A 229 -9.63 -4.97 16.15
CA LYS A 229 -8.93 -5.63 17.26
C LYS A 229 -7.65 -6.34 16.84
N GLU A 230 -7.38 -6.42 15.55
CA GLU A 230 -6.25 -7.16 15.00
C GLU A 230 -5.60 -6.40 13.83
N TYR A 231 -4.27 -6.45 13.76
CA TYR A 231 -3.49 -5.95 12.64
C TYR A 231 -2.41 -6.96 12.24
N TRP A 232 -2.18 -7.10 10.93
CA TRP A 232 -1.31 -8.11 10.37
C TRP A 232 -0.17 -7.49 9.58
N THR A 233 1.06 -7.82 9.94
CA THR A 233 2.26 -7.39 9.23
C THR A 233 2.93 -8.60 8.61
N VAL A 234 3.16 -8.55 7.30
CA VAL A 234 4.01 -9.49 6.57
C VAL A 234 5.33 -8.79 6.23
N LEU A 235 6.44 -9.43 6.56
CA LEU A 235 7.78 -8.93 6.24
C LEU A 235 8.57 -9.96 5.45
N HIS A 236 8.84 -9.65 4.19
CA HIS A 236 9.73 -10.40 3.32
C HIS A 236 11.16 -9.88 3.45
N LEU A 237 12.08 -10.74 3.83
CA LEU A 237 13.51 -10.47 3.91
C LEU A 237 14.20 -11.00 2.66
N THR A 238 14.80 -10.09 1.90
CA THR A 238 15.45 -10.41 0.61
C THR A 238 16.90 -9.94 0.59
N GLU A 239 17.58 -10.10 -0.51
CA GLU A 239 18.96 -9.59 -0.66
C GLU A 239 18.99 -8.07 -0.76
N SER A 240 18.11 -7.48 -1.56
CA SER A 240 18.16 -6.04 -1.88
C SER A 240 16.79 -5.40 -2.12
N GLY A 241 15.70 -6.15 -2.03
CA GLY A 241 14.35 -5.64 -2.26
C GLY A 241 13.94 -4.62 -1.19
N ARG A 242 13.21 -3.57 -1.58
CA ARG A 242 12.57 -2.59 -0.68
C ARG A 242 11.21 -2.19 -1.23
N GLY A 243 10.23 -2.17 -0.39
CA GLY A 243 8.88 -1.67 -0.70
C GLY A 243 7.87 -2.08 0.35
N GLY A 244 6.75 -1.39 0.35
CA GLY A 244 5.59 -1.71 1.16
C GLY A 244 4.33 -1.66 0.32
N LEU A 245 3.28 -2.22 0.85
CA LEU A 245 1.92 -2.08 0.35
C LEU A 245 0.97 -2.18 1.53
N GLU A 246 0.22 -1.13 1.68
CA GLU A 246 -0.81 -0.99 2.71
C GLU A 246 -2.09 -1.73 2.33
N HIS A 247 -2.73 -2.33 3.32
CA HIS A 247 -4.06 -2.93 3.24
C HIS A 247 -4.88 -2.53 4.45
N LEU A 248 -6.20 -2.63 4.39
CA LEU A 248 -7.01 -2.37 5.57
C LEU A 248 -6.71 -3.43 6.64
N ARG A 249 -6.25 -3.00 7.80
CA ARG A 249 -5.82 -3.81 8.94
C ARG A 249 -4.63 -4.74 8.67
N SER A 250 -3.85 -4.43 7.63
CA SER A 250 -2.64 -5.19 7.34
C SER A 250 -1.68 -4.44 6.42
N GLN A 251 -0.46 -4.96 6.31
CA GLN A 251 0.56 -4.50 5.37
C GLN A 251 1.47 -5.64 4.94
N THR A 252 2.01 -5.55 3.74
CA THR A 252 3.14 -6.37 3.29
C THR A 252 4.34 -5.49 3.03
N SER A 253 5.47 -5.80 3.65
CA SER A 253 6.73 -5.09 3.48
C SER A 253 7.82 -6.02 2.97
N MET A 254 8.72 -5.50 2.16
CA MET A 254 9.92 -6.19 1.67
C MET A 254 11.14 -5.35 2.01
N MET A 255 12.13 -5.96 2.65
CA MET A 255 13.36 -5.28 3.08
C MET A 255 14.59 -6.14 2.83
N PRO A 256 15.78 -5.54 2.64
CA PRO A 256 17.03 -6.27 2.70
C PRO A 256 17.16 -6.93 4.07
N ARG A 257 17.54 -8.25 4.11
CA ARG A 257 17.68 -8.98 5.39
C ARG A 257 18.65 -8.34 6.39
N LYS A 258 19.56 -7.50 5.90
CA LYS A 258 20.48 -6.71 6.73
C LYS A 258 19.76 -5.79 7.72
N CYS A 259 18.51 -5.44 7.47
CA CYS A 259 17.74 -4.54 8.35
C CYS A 259 17.54 -5.11 9.77
N LEU A 260 17.64 -6.43 9.94
CA LEU A 260 17.57 -7.09 11.24
C LEU A 260 18.96 -7.53 11.78
N GLN A 261 20.05 -7.20 11.10
CA GLN A 261 21.40 -7.54 11.51
C GLN A 261 22.07 -6.37 12.21
N GLU A 262 22.82 -6.65 13.27
CA GLU A 262 23.61 -5.67 13.97
C GLU A 262 24.59 -4.91 13.03
N GLY A 263 24.83 -3.63 13.30
CA GLY A 263 25.73 -2.76 12.51
C GLY A 263 25.15 -2.24 11.20
N ASN A 264 23.87 -2.51 10.89
CA ASN A 264 23.20 -2.04 9.68
C ASN A 264 22.14 -0.97 10.00
N GLU A 265 22.53 0.09 10.72
CA GLU A 265 21.61 1.09 11.26
C GLU A 265 20.84 1.88 10.17
N GLU A 266 21.35 2.01 8.97
CA GLU A 266 20.64 2.63 7.86
C GLU A 266 19.44 1.78 7.43
N GLN A 267 19.65 0.49 7.22
CA GLN A 267 18.57 -0.44 6.87
C GLN A 267 17.59 -0.64 8.02
N TRP A 268 18.08 -0.56 9.27
CA TRP A 268 17.21 -0.56 10.45
C TRP A 268 16.28 0.65 10.47
N ARG A 269 16.81 1.87 10.27
CA ARG A 269 15.97 3.08 10.17
C ARG A 269 14.94 2.97 9.05
N ASP A 270 15.36 2.46 7.90
CA ASP A 270 14.48 2.25 6.73
C ASP A 270 13.36 1.26 7.05
N LEU A 271 13.62 0.18 7.81
CA LEU A 271 12.60 -0.79 8.23
C LEU A 271 11.57 -0.14 9.15
N VAL A 272 12.00 0.61 10.16
CA VAL A 272 11.10 1.27 11.13
C VAL A 272 10.26 2.36 10.44
N SER A 273 10.89 3.16 9.56
CA SER A 273 10.21 4.16 8.73
C SER A 273 9.16 3.52 7.82
N LEU A 274 9.52 2.46 7.11
CA LEU A 274 8.59 1.76 6.22
C LEU A 274 7.41 1.19 7.01
N PHE A 275 7.67 0.54 8.15
CA PHE A 275 6.59 0.03 8.99
C PHE A 275 5.63 1.14 9.43
N SER A 276 6.16 2.28 9.90
CA SER A 276 5.36 3.42 10.33
C SER A 276 4.55 4.03 9.19
N HIS A 277 5.15 4.14 8.00
CA HIS A 277 4.49 4.63 6.78
C HIS A 277 3.28 3.76 6.39
N GLU A 278 3.50 2.44 6.25
CA GLU A 278 2.45 1.50 5.86
C GLU A 278 1.36 1.39 6.96
N PHE A 279 1.74 1.51 8.23
CA PHE A 279 0.78 1.51 9.33
C PHE A 279 -0.08 2.78 9.35
N LEU A 280 0.50 3.95 9.04
CA LEU A 280 -0.21 5.23 8.96
C LEU A 280 -1.30 5.21 7.88
N HIS A 281 -1.11 4.45 6.82
CA HIS A 281 -2.11 4.28 5.77
C HIS A 281 -3.45 3.70 6.27
N GLN A 282 -3.53 3.14 7.48
CA GLN A 282 -4.81 2.76 8.08
C GLN A 282 -5.75 3.96 8.20
N TRP A 283 -5.20 5.14 8.43
CA TRP A 283 -5.95 6.41 8.52
C TRP A 283 -5.86 7.20 7.22
N ASN A 284 -4.66 7.37 6.67
CA ASN A 284 -4.39 8.17 5.48
C ASN A 284 -4.21 7.29 4.25
N VAL A 285 -5.25 6.93 3.66
CA VAL A 285 -5.72 6.37 2.39
C VAL A 285 -6.71 5.22 2.55
N LYS A 286 -6.60 4.35 3.58
CA LYS A 286 -7.60 3.27 3.70
C LYS A 286 -8.96 3.77 4.19
N GLN A 287 -8.98 4.74 5.10
CA GLN A 287 -10.21 5.32 5.64
C GLN A 287 -10.43 6.76 5.17
N LEU A 288 -9.42 7.64 5.20
CA LEU A 288 -9.48 8.96 4.55
C LEU A 288 -8.98 8.81 3.12
N ARG A 289 -9.81 9.07 2.12
CA ARG A 289 -9.48 8.86 0.70
C ARG A 289 -9.60 10.14 -0.12
N PRO A 290 -8.91 10.25 -1.27
CA PRO A 290 -9.29 11.23 -2.29
C PRO A 290 -10.72 10.96 -2.73
N LYS A 291 -11.50 12.00 -3.04
CA LYS A 291 -12.90 11.86 -3.49
C LYS A 291 -13.07 10.93 -4.69
N ASN A 292 -12.14 10.97 -5.63
CA ASN A 292 -12.14 10.11 -6.82
C ASN A 292 -11.74 8.65 -6.53
N PHE A 293 -11.22 8.34 -5.33
CA PHE A 293 -10.94 6.97 -4.89
C PHE A 293 -12.05 6.38 -4.00
N LEU A 294 -13.17 7.06 -3.84
CA LEU A 294 -14.34 6.51 -3.15
C LEU A 294 -15.04 5.45 -4.02
N ASN A 295 -15.12 5.70 -5.32
CA ASN A 295 -15.67 4.77 -6.31
C ASN A 295 -14.73 4.71 -7.51
N TYR A 296 -14.18 3.55 -7.80
CA TYR A 296 -13.24 3.37 -8.89
C TYR A 296 -13.41 2.03 -9.61
N GLU A 297 -13.00 2.01 -10.87
CA GLU A 297 -12.92 0.81 -11.69
C GLU A 297 -11.51 0.24 -11.65
N LEU A 298 -11.41 -1.08 -11.58
CA LEU A 298 -10.11 -1.79 -11.53
C LEU A 298 -9.51 -2.05 -12.92
N GLN A 299 -10.20 -1.67 -13.99
CA GLN A 299 -9.77 -1.87 -15.38
C GLN A 299 -9.07 -0.66 -16.00
N LYS A 300 -9.08 0.49 -15.33
CA LYS A 300 -8.46 1.73 -15.81
C LYS A 300 -7.84 2.53 -14.66
N GLU A 301 -6.99 3.48 -15.00
CA GLU A 301 -6.35 4.41 -14.06
C GLU A 301 -7.40 5.28 -13.34
N VAL A 302 -7.09 5.65 -12.11
CA VAL A 302 -7.84 6.65 -11.34
C VAL A 302 -6.87 7.77 -10.96
N HIS A 303 -6.95 8.88 -11.66
CA HIS A 303 -6.04 10.01 -11.43
C HIS A 303 -6.43 10.79 -10.18
N SER A 304 -5.43 11.23 -9.42
CA SER A 304 -5.59 12.07 -8.25
C SER A 304 -4.46 13.08 -8.14
N ASN A 305 -4.82 14.35 -7.93
CA ASN A 305 -3.86 15.43 -7.70
C ASN A 305 -3.38 15.48 -6.24
N LEU A 306 -3.68 14.44 -5.43
CA LEU A 306 -3.46 14.45 -3.98
C LEU A 306 -2.46 13.41 -3.48
N LEU A 307 -1.74 12.70 -4.35
CA LEU A 307 -0.79 11.67 -3.88
C LEU A 307 0.35 12.29 -3.06
N TRP A 308 0.71 13.55 -3.28
CA TRP A 308 1.63 14.30 -2.42
C TRP A 308 1.15 14.38 -0.97
N TRP A 309 -0.17 14.37 -0.74
CA TRP A 309 -0.75 14.30 0.60
C TRP A 309 -0.74 12.87 1.12
N PHE A 310 -1.27 11.93 0.34
CA PHE A 310 -1.44 10.56 0.77
C PHE A 310 -0.13 9.78 0.92
N GLU A 311 0.94 10.24 0.26
CA GLU A 311 2.27 9.62 0.33
C GLU A 311 3.31 10.55 0.97
N GLY A 312 3.33 11.81 0.56
CA GLY A 312 4.30 12.78 1.09
C GLY A 312 4.04 13.11 2.57
N LEU A 313 2.79 13.38 2.97
CA LEU A 313 2.46 13.54 4.38
C LEU A 313 2.68 12.24 5.15
N THR A 314 2.31 11.08 4.59
CA THR A 314 2.51 9.78 5.24
C THR A 314 4.00 9.50 5.48
N SER A 315 4.88 9.85 4.54
CA SER A 315 6.33 9.76 4.71
C SER A 315 6.82 10.67 5.84
N TRP A 316 6.43 11.95 5.81
CA TRP A 316 6.82 12.92 6.83
C TRP A 316 6.30 12.55 8.22
N LEU A 317 4.99 12.27 8.34
CA LEU A 317 4.37 11.99 9.63
C LEU A 317 4.80 10.64 10.18
N GLY A 318 4.97 9.63 9.33
CA GLY A 318 5.50 8.33 9.70
C GLY A 318 6.88 8.43 10.37
N ASP A 319 7.77 9.25 9.82
CA ASP A 319 9.10 9.47 10.38
C ASP A 319 9.07 10.34 11.65
N ILE A 320 8.19 11.33 11.73
CA ILE A 320 7.97 12.10 12.96
C ILE A 320 7.42 11.20 14.08
N ILE A 321 6.57 10.23 13.75
CA ILE A 321 6.09 9.23 14.71
C ILE A 321 7.24 8.33 15.18
N CYS A 322 8.14 7.90 14.27
CA CYS A 322 9.34 7.14 14.66
C CYS A 322 10.21 7.92 15.67
N LEU A 323 10.38 9.22 15.46
CA LEU A 323 11.13 10.09 16.37
C LEU A 323 10.38 10.28 17.71
N ARG A 324 9.11 10.65 17.69
CA ARG A 324 8.32 10.94 18.91
C ARG A 324 8.13 9.71 19.78
N SER A 325 7.97 8.56 19.19
CA SER A 325 7.84 7.28 19.91
C SER A 325 9.13 6.82 20.58
N GLY A 326 10.28 7.39 20.20
CA GLY A 326 11.62 6.95 20.64
C GLY A 326 12.14 5.70 19.90
N ALA A 327 11.42 5.21 18.86
CA ALA A 327 11.94 4.16 17.98
C ALA A 327 13.13 4.65 17.15
N TRP A 328 13.19 5.95 16.86
CA TRP A 328 14.35 6.66 16.35
C TRP A 328 14.90 7.66 17.38
N SER A 329 16.21 7.79 17.43
CA SER A 329 16.90 8.89 18.10
C SER A 329 16.86 10.16 17.23
N GLU A 330 17.17 11.32 17.81
CA GLU A 330 17.37 12.56 17.04
C GLU A 330 18.50 12.42 15.99
N ASP A 331 19.54 11.64 16.29
CA ASP A 331 20.63 11.36 15.35
C ASP A 331 20.17 10.53 14.17
N ASP A 332 19.28 9.54 14.39
CA ASP A 332 18.66 8.77 13.32
C ASP A 332 17.82 9.64 12.40
N TRP A 333 17.02 10.54 12.96
CA TRP A 333 16.22 11.51 12.22
C TRP A 333 17.11 12.46 11.40
N ARG A 334 18.21 12.98 11.96
CA ARG A 334 19.16 13.83 11.24
C ARG A 334 19.85 13.11 10.09
N LYS A 335 20.24 11.85 10.29
CA LYS A 335 20.85 11.01 9.24
C LYS A 335 19.87 10.73 8.11
N ASP A 336 18.61 10.47 8.43
CA ASP A 336 17.57 10.28 7.41
C ASP A 336 17.34 11.57 6.61
N TRP A 337 17.18 12.71 7.28
CA TRP A 337 17.07 14.01 6.60
C TRP A 337 18.28 14.35 5.73
N THR A 338 19.49 14.02 6.16
CA THR A 338 20.70 14.18 5.34
C THR A 338 20.58 13.40 4.02
N ARG A 339 20.09 12.16 4.07
CA ARG A 339 19.85 11.32 2.90
C ARG A 339 18.77 11.91 1.99
N LYS A 340 17.68 12.39 2.56
CA LYS A 340 16.55 13.02 1.84
C LYS A 340 16.97 14.32 1.18
N MET A 341 17.68 15.19 1.90
CA MET A 341 18.18 16.45 1.35
C MET A 341 19.12 16.23 0.17
N LYS A 342 19.99 15.23 0.23
CA LYS A 342 20.83 14.87 -0.92
C LYS A 342 19.98 14.51 -2.14
N ARG A 343 18.92 13.68 -1.98
CA ARG A 343 18.03 13.32 -3.06
C ARG A 343 17.24 14.51 -3.61
N HIS A 344 16.80 15.40 -2.73
CA HIS A 344 16.08 16.63 -3.06
C HIS A 344 16.95 17.60 -3.87
N THR A 345 18.19 17.82 -3.47
CA THR A 345 19.11 18.77 -4.13
C THR A 345 19.72 18.22 -5.43
N ASP A 346 19.77 16.90 -5.61
CA ASP A 346 20.31 16.23 -6.79
C ASP A 346 19.36 16.23 -8.00
N ARG A 347 18.18 16.86 -7.91
CA ARG A 347 17.15 16.84 -8.97
C ARG A 347 16.66 18.23 -9.32
N ASN A 348 16.43 18.46 -10.63
CA ASN A 348 15.86 19.69 -11.18
C ASN A 348 14.36 19.59 -11.50
N GLY A 349 13.73 18.46 -11.22
CA GLY A 349 12.35 18.17 -11.63
C GLY A 349 11.31 19.23 -11.22
N MET A 350 11.51 19.91 -10.06
CA MET A 350 10.61 20.99 -9.60
C MET A 350 10.53 22.21 -10.53
N ALA A 351 11.48 22.38 -11.44
CA ALA A 351 11.39 23.43 -12.47
C ALA A 351 10.43 23.03 -13.61
N HIS A 352 10.07 21.75 -13.71
CA HIS A 352 9.32 21.19 -14.83
C HIS A 352 7.98 20.58 -14.40
N GLU A 353 7.85 20.17 -13.16
CA GLU A 353 6.67 19.47 -12.65
C GLU A 353 6.30 19.99 -11.25
N SER A 354 5.02 20.26 -10.99
CA SER A 354 4.49 20.58 -9.67
C SER A 354 4.10 19.30 -8.91
N LEU A 355 3.84 19.41 -7.60
CA LEU A 355 3.36 18.28 -6.80
C LEU A 355 2.00 17.75 -7.26
N GLU A 356 1.13 18.65 -7.71
CA GLU A 356 -0.18 18.31 -8.27
C GLU A 356 -0.04 17.55 -9.59
N GLU A 357 0.82 18.00 -10.49
CA GLU A 357 1.12 17.33 -11.76
C GLU A 357 1.76 15.94 -11.50
N SER A 358 2.77 15.86 -10.64
CA SER A 358 3.42 14.59 -10.27
C SER A 358 2.45 13.57 -9.65
N SER A 359 1.52 14.05 -8.83
CA SER A 359 0.47 13.20 -8.25
C SER A 359 -0.48 12.68 -9.33
N HIS A 360 -0.91 13.55 -10.26
CA HIS A 360 -1.81 13.19 -11.35
C HIS A 360 -1.18 12.17 -12.29
N ASP A 361 0.09 12.37 -12.65
CA ASP A 361 0.81 11.58 -13.63
C ASP A 361 1.58 10.39 -13.03
N ALA A 362 1.31 10.04 -11.77
CA ALA A 362 1.94 8.91 -11.06
C ALA A 362 1.97 7.62 -11.89
N TRP A 363 0.88 7.32 -12.60
CA TRP A 363 0.72 6.12 -13.44
C TRP A 363 1.73 5.96 -14.56
N ILE A 364 2.25 7.07 -15.08
CA ILE A 364 3.16 7.09 -16.25
C ILE A 364 4.53 7.68 -15.91
N HIS A 365 4.70 8.32 -14.76
CA HIS A 365 5.96 8.94 -14.35
C HIS A 365 6.71 8.09 -13.34
N LEU A 366 6.39 8.17 -12.06
CA LEU A 366 7.17 7.58 -10.97
C LEU A 366 7.38 6.07 -11.12
N TYR A 367 6.35 5.34 -11.57
CA TYR A 367 6.40 3.89 -11.75
C TYR A 367 6.90 3.44 -13.14
N ARG A 368 7.16 4.39 -14.05
CA ARG A 368 7.70 4.13 -15.39
C ARG A 368 8.88 5.06 -15.71
N PRO A 369 9.96 5.01 -14.90
CA PRO A 369 11.09 5.91 -15.09
C PRO A 369 11.74 5.68 -16.46
N ASN A 370 12.23 6.76 -17.05
CA ASN A 370 13.01 6.77 -18.28
C ASN A 370 14.29 7.61 -18.10
N SER A 371 15.09 7.74 -19.13
CA SER A 371 16.37 8.47 -19.06
C SER A 371 16.23 9.95 -18.67
N TYR A 372 15.09 10.58 -18.92
CA TYR A 372 14.80 11.97 -18.55
C TYR A 372 14.12 12.15 -17.19
N SER A 373 13.61 11.08 -16.57
CA SER A 373 12.83 11.19 -15.33
C SER A 373 13.57 11.95 -14.24
N ARG A 374 14.89 11.77 -14.13
CA ARG A 374 15.70 12.47 -13.12
C ARG A 374 15.77 13.98 -13.32
N GLU A 375 15.71 14.44 -14.58
CA GLU A 375 15.82 15.85 -14.93
C GLU A 375 14.51 16.61 -14.85
N VAL A 376 13.40 15.96 -15.21
CA VAL A 376 12.12 16.63 -15.45
C VAL A 376 10.97 16.16 -14.56
N GLN A 377 11.15 15.08 -13.80
CA GLN A 377 10.12 14.53 -12.91
C GLN A 377 10.53 14.66 -11.45
N ILE A 378 9.52 14.80 -10.59
CA ILE A 378 9.68 14.76 -9.14
C ILE A 378 9.04 13.52 -8.55
N SER A 379 9.36 13.25 -7.29
CA SER A 379 8.64 12.25 -6.50
C SER A 379 7.67 12.97 -5.56
N TYR A 380 6.37 12.75 -5.76
CA TYR A 380 5.36 13.28 -4.84
C TYR A 380 5.50 12.73 -3.41
N TYR A 381 6.25 11.64 -3.20
CA TYR A 381 6.69 11.20 -1.86
C TYR A 381 7.69 12.19 -1.26
N LEU A 382 8.85 12.36 -1.90
CA LEU A 382 9.95 13.16 -1.37
C LEU A 382 9.61 14.65 -1.36
N GLU A 383 9.15 15.20 -2.49
CA GLU A 383 8.87 16.64 -2.58
C GLU A 383 7.59 16.99 -1.81
N GLY A 384 6.63 16.06 -1.71
CA GLY A 384 5.47 16.18 -0.84
C GLY A 384 5.87 16.23 0.64
N GLU A 385 6.80 15.37 1.07
CA GLU A 385 7.37 15.41 2.40
C GLU A 385 8.06 16.74 2.70
N MET A 386 8.86 17.29 1.76
CA MET A 386 9.50 18.59 1.90
C MET A 386 8.48 19.73 2.03
N ALA A 387 7.40 19.69 1.23
CA ALA A 387 6.32 20.68 1.30
C ALA A 387 5.58 20.62 2.65
N ILE A 388 5.23 19.41 3.10
CA ILE A 388 4.58 19.21 4.41
C ILE A 388 5.48 19.69 5.56
N PHE A 389 6.77 19.38 5.52
CA PHE A 389 7.71 19.87 6.52
C PHE A 389 7.76 21.42 6.58
N CYS A 390 7.79 22.08 5.42
CA CYS A 390 7.76 23.54 5.37
C CYS A 390 6.46 24.11 5.96
N LEU A 391 5.31 23.48 5.67
CA LEU A 391 4.01 23.86 6.23
C LEU A 391 3.94 23.63 7.74
N ASP A 392 4.46 22.49 8.23
CA ASP A 392 4.48 22.15 9.66
C ASP A 392 5.27 23.17 10.46
N VAL A 393 6.50 23.48 10.01
CA VAL A 393 7.36 24.48 10.67
C VAL A 393 6.69 25.86 10.72
N GLU A 394 6.04 26.29 9.64
CA GLU A 394 5.29 27.55 9.61
C GLU A 394 4.08 27.55 10.54
N LEU A 395 3.31 26.44 10.55
CA LEU A 395 2.14 26.34 11.41
C LEU A 395 2.53 26.31 12.89
N ARG A 396 3.55 25.52 13.26
CA ARG A 396 4.06 25.48 14.64
C ARG A 396 4.59 26.84 15.08
N LYS A 397 5.34 27.52 14.24
CA LYS A 397 5.82 28.88 14.55
C LYS A 397 4.68 29.86 14.83
N ARG A 398 3.62 29.82 14.01
CA ARG A 398 2.45 30.74 14.12
C ARG A 398 1.50 30.37 15.25
N SER A 399 1.51 29.13 15.68
CA SER A 399 0.70 28.61 16.79
C SER A 399 1.46 28.56 18.12
N ASN A 400 2.70 29.08 18.18
CA ASN A 400 3.60 28.95 19.33
C ASN A 400 3.80 27.46 19.73
N GLY A 401 4.00 26.59 18.75
CA GLY A 401 4.24 25.16 18.93
C GLY A 401 3.00 24.30 19.22
N LYS A 402 1.81 24.90 19.28
CA LYS A 402 0.60 24.18 19.72
C LYS A 402 -0.02 23.29 18.65
N TYR A 403 0.08 23.67 17.37
CA TYR A 403 -0.54 22.96 16.26
C TYR A 403 0.46 22.70 15.14
N GLY A 404 0.36 21.55 14.50
CA GLY A 404 1.18 21.11 13.38
C GLY A 404 0.34 20.43 12.28
N MET A 405 1.03 19.89 11.28
CA MET A 405 0.38 19.16 10.18
C MET A 405 -0.23 17.82 10.62
N ASP A 406 0.22 17.25 11.72
CA ASP A 406 -0.39 16.13 12.42
C ASP A 406 -1.81 16.46 12.91
N ASP A 407 -2.04 17.67 13.45
CA ASP A 407 -3.38 18.14 13.83
C ASP A 407 -4.28 18.35 12.59
N VAL A 408 -3.72 18.85 11.49
CA VAL A 408 -4.45 18.97 10.21
C VAL A 408 -4.90 17.60 9.73
N MET A 409 -4.00 16.60 9.74
CA MET A 409 -4.30 15.24 9.35
C MET A 409 -5.36 14.60 10.24
N SER A 410 -5.23 14.72 11.56
CA SER A 410 -6.21 14.19 12.51
C SER A 410 -7.60 14.80 12.31
N ASN A 411 -7.69 16.13 12.12
CA ASN A 411 -8.96 16.81 11.83
C ASN A 411 -9.61 16.36 10.52
N LEU A 412 -8.81 16.18 9.45
CA LEU A 412 -9.31 15.66 8.17
C LEU A 412 -9.85 14.24 8.32
N TYR A 413 -9.10 13.37 9.01
CA TYR A 413 -9.51 11.99 9.27
C TYR A 413 -10.85 11.94 10.00
N HIS A 414 -10.99 12.64 11.13
CA HIS A 414 -12.23 12.60 11.91
C HIS A 414 -13.42 13.21 11.17
N THR A 415 -13.19 14.16 10.26
CA THR A 415 -14.26 14.86 9.54
C THR A 415 -14.68 14.14 8.26
N TYR A 416 -13.75 13.52 7.52
CA TYR A 416 -13.97 13.09 6.13
C TYR A 416 -13.65 11.59 5.88
N ARG A 417 -13.38 10.79 6.92
CA ARG A 417 -13.18 9.35 6.73
C ARG A 417 -14.43 8.66 6.21
N ILE A 418 -14.25 7.45 5.66
CA ILE A 418 -15.35 6.58 5.29
C ILE A 418 -16.26 6.35 6.50
N GLY A 419 -17.58 6.38 6.28
CA GLY A 419 -18.60 6.26 7.33
C GLY A 419 -19.04 7.59 7.94
N THR A 420 -18.47 8.75 7.52
CA THR A 420 -18.98 10.08 7.86
C THR A 420 -19.97 10.58 6.81
N ASP A 421 -20.70 11.68 7.10
CA ASP A 421 -21.66 12.28 6.17
C ASP A 421 -21.03 12.83 4.88
N ARG A 422 -19.73 13.11 4.90
CA ARG A 422 -18.99 13.71 3.79
C ARG A 422 -17.65 13.00 3.56
N PRO A 423 -17.65 11.72 3.19
CA PRO A 423 -16.42 11.00 3.01
C PRO A 423 -15.59 11.53 1.83
N GLY A 424 -14.28 11.45 1.99
CA GLY A 424 -13.30 11.81 0.97
C GLY A 424 -12.96 13.30 0.93
N ILE A 425 -11.72 13.58 0.51
CA ILE A 425 -11.13 14.91 0.47
C ILE A 425 -10.69 15.32 -0.92
N SER A 426 -10.61 16.62 -1.13
CA SER A 426 -9.95 17.30 -2.25
C SER A 426 -8.96 18.33 -1.69
N HIS A 427 -8.21 19.01 -2.55
CA HIS A 427 -7.34 20.12 -2.14
C HIS A 427 -8.09 21.17 -1.31
N GLN A 428 -9.37 21.41 -1.62
CA GLN A 428 -10.18 22.40 -0.89
C GLN A 428 -10.42 22.01 0.58
N GLU A 429 -10.69 20.73 0.88
CA GLU A 429 -10.85 20.26 2.25
C GLU A 429 -9.54 20.36 3.04
N ILE A 430 -8.41 20.00 2.42
CA ILE A 430 -7.08 20.17 3.04
C ILE A 430 -6.83 21.64 3.36
N ARG A 431 -7.00 22.52 2.37
CA ARG A 431 -6.81 23.96 2.52
C ARG A 431 -7.74 24.55 3.60
N LYS A 432 -9.01 24.19 3.56
CA LYS A 432 -10.03 24.65 4.53
C LYS A 432 -9.64 24.23 5.95
N THR A 433 -9.24 22.99 6.14
CA THR A 433 -8.83 22.47 7.46
C THR A 433 -7.59 23.21 7.97
N LEU A 434 -6.57 23.36 7.12
CA LEU A 434 -5.34 24.09 7.45
C LEU A 434 -5.62 25.54 7.89
N VAL A 435 -6.43 26.29 7.13
CA VAL A 435 -6.66 27.71 7.44
C VAL A 435 -7.54 27.93 8.67
N ASN A 436 -8.30 26.94 9.09
CA ASN A 436 -9.18 27.00 10.26
C ASN A 436 -8.46 26.60 11.56
N ILE A 437 -7.31 25.97 11.50
CA ILE A 437 -6.48 25.68 12.69
C ILE A 437 -5.84 26.99 13.17
N PRO A 438 -5.77 27.24 14.50
CA PRO A 438 -5.10 28.42 15.03
C PRO A 438 -3.64 28.49 14.54
N GLY A 439 -3.28 29.64 13.93
CA GLY A 439 -2.00 29.83 13.24
C GLY A 439 -2.04 29.57 11.73
N GLY A 440 -3.02 28.81 11.23
CA GLY A 440 -3.12 28.40 9.83
C GLY A 440 -3.71 29.43 8.85
N ARG A 441 -4.41 30.47 9.34
CA ARG A 441 -5.20 31.42 8.52
C ARG A 441 -4.49 31.96 7.27
N ARG A 442 -3.18 32.19 7.34
CA ARG A 442 -2.37 32.73 6.22
C ARG A 442 -1.56 31.66 5.47
N LEU A 443 -1.74 30.38 5.80
CA LEU A 443 -1.00 29.27 5.18
C LEU A 443 -1.68 28.72 3.94
N GLY A 444 -2.93 29.09 3.65
CA GLY A 444 -3.63 28.65 2.46
C GLY A 444 -2.89 28.98 1.17
N SER A 445 -2.40 30.23 1.01
CA SER A 445 -1.64 30.63 -0.18
C SER A 445 -0.26 29.97 -0.25
N LEU A 446 0.37 29.65 0.89
CA LEU A 446 1.62 28.91 0.91
C LEU A 446 1.38 27.44 0.45
N LEU A 447 0.31 26.82 0.94
CA LEU A 447 -0.11 25.49 0.50
C LEU A 447 -0.36 25.47 -1.01
N ASP A 448 -1.19 26.42 -1.52
CA ASP A 448 -1.52 26.52 -2.94
C ASP A 448 -0.26 26.68 -3.81
N SER A 449 0.71 27.53 -3.37
CA SER A 449 1.99 27.72 -4.06
C SER A 449 2.88 26.48 -4.03
N LEU A 450 3.01 25.81 -2.87
CA LEU A 450 3.86 24.60 -2.75
C LEU A 450 3.34 23.43 -3.58
N VAL A 451 2.04 23.34 -3.76
CA VAL A 451 1.39 22.20 -4.45
C VAL A 451 1.20 22.45 -5.94
N GLY A 452 0.72 23.65 -6.31
CA GLY A 452 0.32 23.97 -7.69
C GLY A 452 1.39 24.64 -8.53
N GLU A 453 2.39 25.29 -7.90
CA GLU A 453 3.47 25.94 -8.67
C GLU A 453 4.68 25.01 -8.84
N ARG A 454 5.41 25.17 -9.94
CA ARG A 454 6.69 24.49 -10.18
C ARG A 454 7.80 25.18 -9.41
N LYS A 455 7.80 24.97 -8.10
CA LYS A 455 8.67 25.69 -7.16
C LYS A 455 9.22 24.77 -6.09
N THR A 456 10.53 24.78 -5.90
CA THR A 456 11.20 24.01 -4.87
C THR A 456 10.80 24.52 -3.47
N PRO A 457 10.36 23.67 -2.53
CA PRO A 457 10.13 24.02 -1.14
C PRO A 457 11.40 24.58 -0.49
N ASP A 458 11.28 25.72 0.25
CA ASP A 458 12.43 26.32 0.95
C ASP A 458 12.71 25.62 2.28
N VAL A 459 13.24 24.41 2.16
CA VAL A 459 13.59 23.53 3.29
C VAL A 459 14.71 24.15 4.15
N HIS A 460 15.64 24.87 3.53
CA HIS A 460 16.70 25.58 4.25
C HIS A 460 16.14 26.62 5.23
N SER A 461 15.19 27.45 4.79
CA SER A 461 14.51 28.40 5.63
C SER A 461 13.72 27.72 6.77
N ALA A 462 13.11 26.57 6.48
CA ALA A 462 12.39 25.79 7.49
C ALA A 462 13.35 25.29 8.59
N PHE A 463 14.48 24.68 8.25
CA PHE A 463 15.49 24.25 9.23
C PHE A 463 16.06 25.42 10.04
N LYS A 464 16.34 26.56 9.39
CA LYS A 464 16.80 27.76 10.08
C LYS A 464 15.80 28.24 11.12
N LYS A 465 14.49 28.13 10.87
CA LYS A 465 13.44 28.48 11.84
C LYS A 465 13.41 27.55 13.06
N LEU A 466 13.91 26.34 12.91
CA LEU A 466 14.11 25.38 14.01
C LEU A 466 15.46 25.53 14.73
N GLY A 467 16.27 26.54 14.35
CA GLY A 467 17.62 26.75 14.93
C GLY A 467 18.66 25.76 14.38
N MET A 468 18.39 25.12 13.24
CA MET A 468 19.31 24.19 12.58
C MET A 468 19.88 24.79 11.31
N GLU A 469 21.12 24.41 10.98
CA GLU A 469 21.77 24.81 9.72
C GLU A 469 22.05 23.58 8.86
N LEU A 470 21.65 23.64 7.58
CA LEU A 470 22.01 22.65 6.59
C LEU A 470 23.36 23.02 5.98
N VAL A 471 24.37 22.21 6.27
CA VAL A 471 25.72 22.39 5.72
C VAL A 471 25.87 21.49 4.47
N SER A 472 26.15 22.11 3.31
CA SER A 472 26.48 21.37 2.11
C SER A 472 27.98 21.18 1.99
N GLU A 473 28.47 19.95 2.02
CA GLU A 473 29.82 19.63 1.60
C GLU A 473 29.87 19.56 0.06
N LYS A 474 30.69 20.42 -0.57
CA LYS A 474 30.99 20.28 -2.00
C LYS A 474 31.78 18.98 -2.19
N LYS A 475 31.13 17.90 -2.56
CA LYS A 475 31.83 16.79 -3.20
C LYS A 475 32.18 17.20 -4.64
N THR A 476 33.44 17.53 -4.85
CA THR A 476 34.02 17.53 -6.19
C THR A 476 33.96 16.11 -6.69
N ASN A 477 33.16 15.87 -7.74
CA ASN A 477 33.25 14.79 -8.71
C ASN A 477 31.98 13.97 -8.92
N GLY A 478 31.48 14.10 -10.11
CA GLY A 478 30.53 13.24 -10.76
C GLY A 478 29.71 14.05 -11.75
N ALA A 479 30.22 14.19 -12.98
CA ALA A 479 29.35 14.61 -14.07
C ALA A 479 28.30 13.51 -14.26
N TRP A 480 27.03 13.85 -14.08
CA TRP A 480 25.95 12.98 -14.49
C TRP A 480 25.82 13.08 -16.02
N ILE A 481 25.88 11.96 -16.72
CA ILE A 481 25.86 11.90 -18.19
C ILE A 481 24.55 11.33 -18.75
N GLY A 482 23.51 11.16 -17.91
CA GLY A 482 22.21 10.67 -18.37
C GLY A 482 22.15 9.18 -18.72
N LEU A 483 23.17 8.41 -18.38
CA LEU A 483 23.17 6.95 -18.53
C LEU A 483 22.85 6.29 -17.19
N ASN A 484 21.82 5.45 -17.17
CA ASN A 484 21.49 4.56 -16.05
C ASN A 484 22.31 3.28 -16.13
#